data_51b3d3626ec516e2fac960211fa581de
#
_entry.id   51b3d3626ec516e2fac960211fa581de
#
_cell.length_a   1.000
_cell.length_b   1.000
_cell.length_c   1.000
_cell.angle_alpha   90.00
_cell.angle_beta   90.00
_cell.angle_gamma   90.00
#
_symmetry.space_group_name_H-M   'P 1'
#
loop_
_entity.id
_entity.type
_entity.pdbx_description
1 polymer ?
#
loop_
_entity_poly.entity_id
_entity_poly.type
_entity_poly.pdbx_seq_one_letter_code
_entity_poly.pdbx_strand_id
1 'polypeptide(L)'
;MINKKIKNQSNDSLFFTRSNLDNSKVDKIVSDALHKADDGELFMEFCESESFVYDDQRLKSASFDTSKGFGLRAIAGESSGYAHSSDIDENALKKASETVNFITKDHNANFNANFSKTNRKLYNEINPIN
;
A
#
# COMPACT_ATOMS: atom_id res chain seq x y z
N MET A 1 -15.33 -9.68 -33.50
CA MET A 1 -14.06 -9.32 -32.86
C MET A 1 -14.33 -8.23 -31.82
N ILE A 2 -14.37 -8.59 -30.55
CA ILE A 2 -14.56 -7.62 -29.47
C ILE A 2 -13.18 -7.17 -29.05
N ASN A 3 -12.74 -6.00 -29.52
CA ASN A 3 -11.54 -5.34 -29.04
C ASN A 3 -11.83 -4.80 -27.62
N LYS A 4 -11.62 -5.65 -26.62
CA LYS A 4 -11.59 -5.21 -25.23
C LYS A 4 -10.29 -4.42 -25.03
N LYS A 5 -10.34 -3.10 -25.12
CA LYS A 5 -9.24 -2.24 -24.69
C LYS A 5 -8.93 -2.61 -23.24
N ILE A 6 -7.81 -3.28 -23.03
CA ILE A 6 -7.24 -3.49 -21.70
C ILE A 6 -6.96 -2.09 -21.13
N LYS A 7 -7.78 -1.63 -20.21
CA LYS A 7 -7.49 -0.42 -19.45
C LYS A 7 -6.32 -0.79 -18.55
N ASN A 8 -5.13 -0.26 -18.84
CA ASN A 8 -4.06 -0.20 -17.85
C ASN A 8 -4.62 0.50 -16.61
N GLN A 9 -4.93 -0.27 -15.58
CA GLN A 9 -5.27 0.29 -14.28
C GLN A 9 -3.94 0.80 -13.71
N SER A 10 -3.82 2.10 -13.53
CA SER A 10 -2.68 2.65 -12.80
C SER A 10 -2.71 2.11 -11.37
N ASN A 11 -1.55 1.91 -10.75
CA ASN A 11 -1.45 1.47 -9.34
C ASN A 11 -2.28 2.38 -8.42
N ASP A 12 -2.37 3.67 -8.73
CA ASP A 12 -3.22 4.63 -8.02
C ASP A 12 -4.70 4.22 -8.00
N SER A 13 -5.21 3.60 -9.09
CA SER A 13 -6.60 3.17 -9.14
C SER A 13 -6.91 1.97 -8.25
N LEU A 14 -5.94 1.11 -7.98
CA LEU A 14 -6.11 -0.06 -7.11
C LEU A 14 -6.31 0.34 -5.64
N PHE A 15 -5.56 1.33 -5.18
CA PHE A 15 -5.59 1.76 -3.77
C PHE A 15 -6.63 2.85 -3.52
N PHE A 16 -6.74 3.83 -4.41
CA PHE A 16 -7.56 5.02 -4.16
C PHE A 16 -8.98 4.88 -4.70
N THR A 17 -9.16 4.38 -5.92
CA THR A 17 -10.50 4.26 -6.49
C THR A 17 -11.31 3.13 -5.86
N ARG A 18 -10.69 1.96 -5.62
CA ARG A 18 -11.37 0.79 -5.03
C ARG A 18 -11.64 0.94 -3.54
N SER A 19 -10.79 1.67 -2.82
CA SER A 19 -10.89 1.85 -1.36
C SER A 19 -11.59 3.15 -0.98
N ASN A 20 -12.05 3.93 -1.96
CA ASN A 20 -12.64 5.26 -1.74
C ASN A 20 -11.74 6.18 -0.89
N LEU A 21 -10.43 6.01 -1.02
CA LEU A 21 -9.43 6.85 -0.38
C LEU A 21 -9.16 8.07 -1.24
N ASP A 22 -9.06 9.21 -0.60
CA ASP A 22 -8.63 10.47 -1.22
C ASP A 22 -7.12 10.62 -1.02
N ASN A 23 -6.37 10.75 -2.12
CA ASN A 23 -4.93 10.95 -2.10
C ASN A 23 -4.53 12.10 -1.18
N SER A 24 -5.22 13.23 -1.24
CA SER A 24 -4.90 14.41 -0.44
C SER A 24 -5.09 14.18 1.06
N LYS A 25 -6.08 13.36 1.43
CA LYS A 25 -6.28 12.96 2.82
C LYS A 25 -5.21 11.99 3.31
N VAL A 26 -4.83 11.02 2.48
CA VAL A 26 -3.73 10.09 2.79
C VAL A 26 -2.44 10.87 3.01
N ASP A 27 -2.09 11.75 2.08
CA ASP A 27 -0.91 12.60 2.16
C ASP A 27 -0.89 13.42 3.46
N LYS A 28 -2.03 14.00 3.83
CA LYS A 28 -2.16 14.75 5.08
C LYS A 28 -1.96 13.87 6.31
N ILE A 29 -2.65 12.74 6.39
CA ILE A 29 -2.56 11.81 7.55
C ILE A 29 -1.12 11.33 7.72
N VAL A 30 -0.46 10.95 6.62
CA VAL A 30 0.92 10.45 6.65
C VAL A 30 1.90 11.57 7.00
N SER A 31 1.74 12.76 6.43
CA SER A 31 2.56 13.93 6.76
C SER A 31 2.43 14.31 8.23
N ASP A 32 1.21 14.31 8.76
CA ASP A 32 0.96 14.61 10.18
C ASP A 32 1.56 13.52 11.08
N ALA A 33 1.56 12.25 10.67
CA ALA A 33 2.15 11.14 11.42
C ALA A 33 3.68 11.20 11.44
N LEU A 34 4.29 11.67 10.37
CA LEU A 34 5.74 11.60 10.18
C LEU A 34 6.47 12.93 10.46
N HIS A 35 5.75 14.04 10.68
CA HIS A 35 6.38 15.37 10.73
C HIS A 35 7.46 15.52 11.83
N LYS A 36 7.39 14.73 12.90
CA LYS A 36 8.38 14.70 13.98
C LYS A 36 9.35 13.52 13.89
N ALA A 37 9.23 12.69 12.87
CA ALA A 37 10.13 11.57 12.65
C ALA A 37 11.45 12.03 12.01
N ASP A 38 12.49 11.22 12.09
CA ASP A 38 13.72 11.38 11.30
C ASP A 38 13.55 10.76 9.91
N ASP A 39 12.77 9.67 9.83
CA ASP A 39 12.46 8.96 8.60
C ASP A 39 11.13 8.21 8.75
N GLY A 40 10.47 7.89 7.65
CA GLY A 40 9.24 7.14 7.69
C GLY A 40 8.68 6.86 6.29
N GLU A 41 7.75 5.91 6.25
CA GLU A 41 7.12 5.53 4.98
C GLU A 41 5.73 4.97 5.19
N LEU A 42 4.86 5.19 4.22
CA LEU A 42 3.64 4.43 4.01
C LEU A 42 3.85 3.47 2.84
N PHE A 43 3.73 2.18 3.10
CA PHE A 43 3.75 1.13 2.09
C PHE A 43 2.35 0.56 1.93
N MET A 44 1.89 0.44 0.71
CA MET A 44 0.62 -0.21 0.36
C MET A 44 0.89 -1.38 -0.57
N GLU A 45 0.21 -2.50 -0.32
CA GLU A 45 0.31 -3.70 -1.14
C GLU A 45 -1.07 -4.20 -1.55
N PHE A 46 -1.15 -4.61 -2.79
CA PHE A 46 -2.26 -5.37 -3.35
C PHE A 46 -1.69 -6.52 -4.16
N CYS A 47 -2.04 -7.74 -3.78
CA CYS A 47 -1.56 -8.96 -4.43
C CYS A 47 -2.74 -9.82 -4.86
N GLU A 48 -2.73 -10.23 -6.11
CA GLU A 48 -3.62 -11.25 -6.66
C GLU A 48 -2.75 -12.42 -7.12
N SER A 49 -3.14 -13.64 -6.73
CA SER A 49 -2.47 -14.85 -7.17
C SER A 49 -3.46 -15.85 -7.72
N GLU A 50 -3.08 -16.48 -8.81
CA GLU A 50 -3.85 -17.52 -9.47
C GLU A 50 -2.97 -18.75 -9.64
N SER A 51 -3.48 -19.91 -9.25
CA SER A 51 -2.75 -21.17 -9.35
C SER A 51 -3.60 -22.24 -10.01
N PHE A 52 -3.01 -22.93 -10.96
CA PHE A 52 -3.61 -24.06 -11.65
C PHE A 52 -2.72 -25.30 -11.49
N VAL A 53 -3.33 -26.42 -11.09
CA VAL A 53 -2.66 -27.70 -11.01
C VAL A 53 -3.23 -28.64 -12.04
N TYR A 54 -2.37 -29.08 -12.96
CA TYR A 54 -2.69 -30.08 -13.97
C TYR A 54 -2.01 -31.39 -13.65
N ASP A 55 -2.73 -32.47 -13.88
CA ASP A 55 -2.22 -33.83 -13.79
C ASP A 55 -2.88 -34.68 -14.89
N ASP A 56 -2.06 -35.44 -15.62
CA ASP A 56 -2.51 -36.25 -16.75
C ASP A 56 -3.41 -35.46 -17.74
N GLN A 57 -2.96 -34.25 -18.13
CA GLN A 57 -3.64 -33.34 -19.06
C GLN A 57 -5.03 -32.85 -18.56
N ARG A 58 -5.34 -33.03 -17.28
CA ARG A 58 -6.59 -32.60 -16.66
C ARG A 58 -6.32 -31.58 -15.56
N LEU A 59 -7.17 -30.54 -15.53
CA LEU A 59 -7.15 -29.58 -14.44
C LEU A 59 -7.59 -30.27 -13.14
N LYS A 60 -6.72 -30.35 -12.16
CA LYS A 60 -6.99 -30.93 -10.82
C LYS A 60 -7.52 -29.88 -9.86
N SER A 61 -6.93 -28.72 -9.86
CA SER A 61 -7.37 -27.61 -9.02
C SER A 61 -7.07 -26.26 -9.66
N ALA A 62 -7.88 -25.29 -9.31
CA ALA A 62 -7.65 -23.87 -9.59
C ALA A 62 -7.94 -23.08 -8.31
N SER A 63 -7.07 -22.17 -7.95
CA SER A 63 -7.30 -21.25 -6.83
C SER A 63 -7.00 -19.82 -7.25
N PHE A 64 -7.75 -18.90 -6.67
CA PHE A 64 -7.57 -17.47 -6.82
C PHE A 64 -7.57 -16.84 -5.43
N ASP A 65 -6.50 -16.13 -5.08
CA ASP A 65 -6.34 -15.46 -3.81
C ASP A 65 -6.07 -13.98 -4.02
N THR A 66 -6.64 -13.15 -3.15
CA THR A 66 -6.39 -11.71 -3.12
C THR A 66 -6.00 -11.30 -1.71
N SER A 67 -4.87 -10.62 -1.58
CA SER A 67 -4.45 -9.98 -0.35
C SER A 67 -4.16 -8.50 -0.58
N LYS A 68 -4.46 -7.68 0.42
CA LYS A 68 -4.18 -6.26 0.41
C LYS A 68 -3.88 -5.77 1.82
N GLY A 69 -3.18 -4.67 1.92
CA GLY A 69 -2.90 -4.05 3.19
C GLY A 69 -1.98 -2.84 3.05
N PHE A 70 -1.71 -2.22 4.17
CA PHE A 70 -0.70 -1.19 4.28
C PHE A 70 0.12 -1.34 5.55
N GLY A 71 1.32 -0.76 5.54
CA GLY A 71 2.17 -0.56 6.70
C GLY A 71 2.62 0.89 6.77
N LEU A 72 2.53 1.50 7.94
CA LEU A 72 3.05 2.83 8.24
C LEU A 72 4.18 2.69 9.25
N ARG A 73 5.35 3.19 8.90
CA ARG A 73 6.56 3.15 9.73
C ARG A 73 7.08 4.56 9.97
N ALA A 74 7.56 4.82 11.19
CA ALA A 74 8.32 6.01 11.50
C ALA A 74 9.55 5.66 12.36
N ILE A 75 10.61 6.42 12.19
CA ILE A 75 11.85 6.31 12.93
C ILE A 75 12.06 7.64 13.66
N ALA A 76 12.33 7.58 14.96
CA ALA A 76 12.62 8.73 15.81
C ALA A 76 13.80 8.39 16.73
N GLY A 77 15.00 8.89 16.40
CA GLY A 77 16.25 8.51 17.05
C GLY A 77 16.53 7.02 16.90
N GLU A 78 16.69 6.34 18.04
CA GLU A 78 16.90 4.87 18.07
C GLU A 78 15.58 4.07 18.16
N SER A 79 14.44 4.75 18.16
CA SER A 79 13.12 4.14 18.27
C SER A 79 12.45 4.05 16.91
N SER A 80 11.70 2.97 16.69
CA SER A 80 10.86 2.81 15.49
C SER A 80 9.44 2.43 15.87
N GLY A 81 8.47 3.06 15.22
CA GLY A 81 7.05 2.73 15.31
C GLY A 81 6.59 2.10 14.01
N TYR A 82 5.78 1.06 14.12
CA TYR A 82 5.18 0.38 12.98
C TYR A 82 3.74 0.01 13.27
N ALA A 83 2.86 0.32 12.34
CA ALA A 83 1.46 -0.08 12.38
C ALA A 83 1.03 -0.60 11.00
N HIS A 84 0.19 -1.60 10.96
CA HIS A 84 -0.31 -2.17 9.71
C HIS A 84 -1.79 -2.53 9.80
N SER A 85 -2.44 -2.65 8.64
CA SER A 85 -3.80 -3.14 8.52
C SER A 85 -4.01 -3.82 7.17
N SER A 86 -4.89 -4.83 7.14
CA SER A 86 -5.45 -5.39 5.89
C SER A 86 -6.56 -4.52 5.31
N ASP A 87 -7.15 -3.66 6.14
CA ASP A 87 -8.17 -2.71 5.70
C ASP A 87 -7.49 -1.45 5.18
N ILE A 88 -7.68 -1.16 3.89
CA ILE A 88 -7.16 0.05 3.25
C ILE A 88 -8.28 1.08 3.23
N ASP A 89 -8.48 1.76 4.35
CA ASP A 89 -9.44 2.84 4.50
C ASP A 89 -8.91 3.99 5.39
N GLU A 90 -9.62 5.10 5.39
CA GLU A 90 -9.22 6.30 6.13
C GLU A 90 -9.16 6.06 7.65
N ASN A 91 -10.06 5.25 8.19
CA ASN A 91 -10.12 4.97 9.63
C ASN A 91 -8.93 4.11 10.08
N ALA A 92 -8.60 3.07 9.32
CA ALA A 92 -7.45 2.23 9.58
C ALA A 92 -6.15 3.05 9.49
N LEU A 93 -6.05 3.95 8.52
CA LEU A 93 -4.90 4.83 8.37
C LEU A 93 -4.74 5.82 9.55
N LYS A 94 -5.84 6.39 10.04
CA LYS A 94 -5.84 7.25 11.23
C LYS A 94 -5.39 6.50 12.48
N LYS A 95 -5.89 5.28 12.71
CA LYS A 95 -5.44 4.45 13.84
C LYS A 95 -3.95 4.11 13.76
N ALA A 96 -3.46 3.78 12.56
CA ALA A 96 -2.04 3.54 12.34
C ALA A 96 -1.20 4.81 12.62
N SER A 97 -1.67 5.96 12.17
CA SER A 97 -1.07 7.26 12.43
C SER A 97 -0.97 7.55 13.95
N GLU A 98 -2.03 7.32 14.71
CA GLU A 98 -2.04 7.48 16.17
C GLU A 98 -1.02 6.57 16.85
N THR A 99 -0.90 5.32 16.39
CA THR A 99 0.08 4.36 16.91
C THR A 99 1.51 4.83 16.67
N VAL A 100 1.80 5.30 15.47
CA VAL A 100 3.11 5.79 15.07
C VAL A 100 3.45 7.11 15.78
N ASN A 101 2.49 8.02 15.91
CA ASN A 101 2.64 9.28 16.61
C ASN A 101 3.03 9.10 18.08
N PHE A 102 2.64 8.01 18.72
CA PHE A 102 3.04 7.72 20.10
C PHE A 102 4.56 7.61 20.23
N ILE A 103 5.25 7.09 19.22
CA ILE A 103 6.72 6.95 19.21
C ILE A 103 7.40 8.30 18.89
N THR A 104 6.80 9.11 18.02
CA THR A 104 7.42 10.35 17.53
C THR A 104 7.06 11.60 18.34
N LYS A 105 6.09 11.53 19.26
CA LYS A 105 5.52 12.71 19.96
C LYS A 105 6.53 13.56 20.71
N ASP A 106 7.56 12.94 21.30
CA ASP A 106 8.59 13.60 22.10
C ASP A 106 9.88 13.86 21.31
N HIS A 107 9.88 13.56 20.01
CA HIS A 107 11.01 13.76 19.12
C HIS A 107 10.92 15.11 18.39
N ASN A 108 12.05 15.76 18.13
CA ASN A 108 12.14 17.08 17.51
C ASN A 108 12.87 17.00 16.17
N ALA A 109 12.30 16.30 15.21
CA ALA A 109 12.74 16.35 13.83
C ALA A 109 11.70 17.06 12.95
N ASN A 110 12.11 17.47 11.77
CA ASN A 110 11.24 18.02 10.73
C ASN A 110 11.39 17.16 9.47
N PHE A 111 10.62 16.10 9.41
CA PHE A 111 10.59 15.25 8.23
C PHE A 111 9.55 15.74 7.23
N ASN A 112 10.00 16.05 6.03
CA ASN A 112 9.11 16.32 4.91
C ASN A 112 8.94 15.03 4.10
N ALA A 113 7.84 14.34 4.29
CA ALA A 113 7.51 13.16 3.51
C ALA A 113 7.44 13.53 2.02
N ASN A 114 8.34 12.96 1.23
CA ASN A 114 8.32 13.13 -0.21
C ASN A 114 7.67 11.90 -0.83
N PHE A 115 6.43 12.04 -1.27
CA PHE A 115 5.67 10.98 -1.91
C PHE A 115 6.21 10.73 -3.33
N SER A 116 7.24 9.91 -3.43
CA SER A 116 7.80 9.51 -4.72
C SER A 116 7.28 8.13 -5.11
N LYS A 117 7.04 7.93 -6.41
CA LYS A 117 6.74 6.60 -6.93
C LYS A 117 7.95 5.70 -6.75
N THR A 118 7.79 4.63 -5.98
CA THR A 118 8.84 3.66 -5.68
C THR A 118 9.09 2.65 -6.81
N ASN A 119 8.14 2.50 -7.74
CA ASN A 119 8.35 1.65 -8.91
C ASN A 119 9.40 2.27 -9.84
N ARG A 120 10.61 1.72 -9.80
CA ARG A 120 11.74 2.13 -10.65
C ARG A 120 11.69 1.51 -12.04
N LYS A 121 10.53 1.15 -12.55
CA LYS A 121 10.32 0.43 -13.82
C LYS A 121 10.99 -0.96 -13.87
N LEU A 122 11.22 -1.55 -12.71
CA LEU A 122 11.75 -2.91 -12.59
C LEU A 122 10.68 -3.95 -12.96
N TYR A 123 9.41 -3.60 -12.78
CA TYR A 123 8.27 -4.45 -13.07
C TYR A 123 7.31 -3.76 -14.03
N ASN A 124 6.70 -4.57 -14.86
CA ASN A 124 5.68 -4.11 -15.77
C ASN A 124 4.36 -3.90 -15.01
N GLU A 125 3.66 -2.80 -15.29
CA GLU A 125 2.34 -2.51 -14.69
C GLU A 125 1.19 -3.29 -15.39
N ILE A 126 1.51 -4.20 -16.30
CA ILE A 126 0.51 -5.02 -16.98
C ILE A 126 0.06 -6.11 -16.01
N ASN A 127 -1.26 -6.20 -15.80
CA ASN A 127 -1.84 -7.31 -15.05
C ASN A 127 -1.59 -8.63 -15.80
N PRO A 128 -0.84 -9.59 -15.24
CA PRO A 128 -0.51 -10.84 -15.93
C PRO A 128 -1.72 -11.81 -16.02
N ILE A 129 -2.78 -11.54 -15.26
CA ILE A 129 -3.96 -12.43 -15.14
C ILE A 129 -5.09 -12.05 -16.12
N ASN A 130 -4.90 -11.06 -16.98
CA ASN A 130 -5.90 -10.65 -17.99
C ASN A 130 -5.64 -11.28 -19.34
#